data_377c6d08d6edf296bdb3dc82470c3a40
#
_entry.id   377c6d08d6edf296bdb3dc82470c3a40
#
_cell.length_a   1.000
_cell.length_b   1.000
_cell.length_c   1.000
_cell.angle_alpha   90.00
_cell.angle_beta   90.00
_cell.angle_gamma   90.00
#
_symmetry.space_group_name_H-M   'P 1'
#
loop_
_entity.id
_entity.type
_entity.pdbx_description
1 polymer ?
#
loop_
_entity_poly.entity_id
_entity_poly.type
_entity_poly.pdbx_seq_one_letter_code
_entity_poly.pdbx_strand_id
1 'polypeptide(L)'
;CLVGSEMCIRDRFSFNFKNINTIHIYEMIIIIILTISAFLVVTATSRLFSIIMLSVVGYAVSVLFVFFKAPDLALTQFVVESISTGLFLLCFYHLPNLNRYNEKTSFKLTNAIISIGVGLAVTMLGLIAYGNRHFSSIGEYYKAHVYDLAHGKNMVNVILVDFRGMDTLFESSVLGIAGLAVYTMIKLRSKRNKTSEVESNE
;
A
#
# COMPACT_ATOMS: atom_id res chain seq x y z
N CYS A 1 8.30 -38.09 14.35
CA CYS A 1 8.62 -36.65 14.14
C CYS A 1 7.44 -35.77 13.69
N LEU A 2 6.33 -36.36 13.21
CA LEU A 2 5.13 -35.59 12.77
C LEU A 2 4.23 -35.14 13.93
N VAL A 3 4.20 -35.90 15.05
CA VAL A 3 3.39 -35.55 16.25
C VAL A 3 3.96 -34.35 17.01
N GLY A 4 5.27 -34.10 16.90
CA GLY A 4 5.90 -32.92 17.54
C GLY A 4 5.63 -31.60 16.84
N SER A 5 5.32 -31.61 15.55
CA SER A 5 5.05 -30.38 14.78
C SER A 5 3.66 -29.79 15.07
N GLU A 6 2.67 -30.64 15.29
CA GLU A 6 1.30 -30.18 15.61
C GLU A 6 1.19 -29.55 17.00
N MET A 7 1.92 -30.10 17.99
CA MET A 7 2.01 -29.49 19.32
C MET A 7 2.68 -28.11 19.29
N CYS A 8 3.71 -27.94 18.46
CA CYS A 8 4.38 -26.67 18.29
C CYS A 8 3.53 -25.59 17.60
N ILE A 9 2.51 -25.96 16.83
CA ILE A 9 1.61 -25.01 16.16
C ILE A 9 0.52 -24.54 17.11
N ARG A 10 0.01 -25.41 17.99
CA ARG A 10 -1.07 -25.09 18.90
C ARG A 10 -0.70 -24.15 20.05
N ASP A 11 0.56 -24.20 20.51
CA ASP A 11 1.02 -23.36 21.63
C ASP A 11 1.56 -21.98 21.17
N ARG A 12 1.54 -21.67 19.85
CA ARG A 12 2.09 -20.44 19.29
C ARG A 12 1.11 -19.27 19.15
N PHE A 13 -0.17 -19.46 19.44
CA PHE A 13 -1.14 -18.37 19.46
C PHE A 13 -1.17 -17.68 20.83
N SER A 14 -0.10 -17.02 21.21
CA SER A 14 -0.07 -16.17 22.40
C SER A 14 -0.09 -14.71 21.99
N PHE A 15 -1.16 -14.02 22.34
CA PHE A 15 -1.19 -12.55 22.26
C PHE A 15 -0.32 -11.98 23.38
N ASN A 16 0.94 -11.71 23.06
CA ASN A 16 1.87 -11.14 24.04
C ASN A 16 1.92 -9.61 23.87
N PHE A 17 1.08 -8.88 24.60
CA PHE A 17 1.05 -7.42 24.66
C PHE A 17 2.16 -6.82 25.53
N LYS A 18 3.12 -7.62 26.03
CA LYS A 18 4.11 -7.20 27.03
C LYS A 18 5.20 -6.27 26.48
N ASN A 19 5.33 -6.14 25.17
CA ASN A 19 6.34 -5.32 24.49
C ASN A 19 5.75 -4.12 23.72
N ILE A 20 4.67 -3.54 24.23
CA ILE A 20 4.18 -2.28 23.66
C ILE A 20 5.16 -1.19 24.08
N ASN A 21 5.96 -0.70 23.14
CA ASN A 21 6.78 0.50 23.31
C ASN A 21 5.88 1.67 23.73
N THR A 22 6.42 2.58 24.52
CA THR A 22 5.73 3.82 24.90
C THR A 22 5.35 4.59 23.62
N ILE A 23 4.04 4.67 23.36
CA ILE A 23 3.53 5.43 22.21
C ILE A 23 3.74 6.91 22.51
N HIS A 24 4.41 7.61 21.62
CA HIS A 24 4.64 9.05 21.76
C HIS A 24 3.39 9.86 21.33
N ILE A 25 3.20 11.02 21.94
CA ILE A 25 2.03 11.89 21.69
C ILE A 25 1.88 12.26 20.20
N TYR A 26 2.99 12.50 19.50
CA TYR A 26 2.98 12.82 18.07
C TYR A 26 2.49 11.65 17.19
N GLU A 27 2.80 10.42 17.56
CA GLU A 27 2.29 9.21 16.87
C GLU A 27 0.78 9.09 17.03
N MET A 28 0.27 9.34 18.23
CA MET A 28 -1.17 9.36 18.51
C MET A 28 -1.91 10.40 17.65
N ILE A 29 -1.36 11.61 17.54
CA ILE A 29 -1.97 12.67 16.73
C ILE A 29 -2.10 12.24 15.27
N ILE A 30 -1.05 11.63 14.69
CA ILE A 30 -1.07 11.19 13.29
C ILE A 30 -2.04 10.02 13.09
N ILE A 31 -2.09 9.07 14.01
CA ILE A 31 -3.05 7.96 13.95
C ILE A 31 -4.49 8.50 13.99
N ILE A 32 -4.77 9.50 14.80
CA ILE A 32 -6.09 10.17 14.87
C ILE A 32 -6.41 10.84 13.53
N ILE A 33 -5.48 11.60 12.95
CA ILE A 33 -5.66 12.26 11.64
C ILE A 33 -5.93 11.21 10.57
N LEU A 34 -5.15 10.12 10.54
CA LEU A 34 -5.31 9.02 9.60
C LEU A 34 -6.70 8.37 9.74
N THR A 35 -7.12 8.08 10.96
CA THR A 35 -8.43 7.46 11.23
C THR A 35 -9.59 8.37 10.81
N ILE A 36 -9.52 9.66 11.15
CA ILE A 36 -10.54 10.65 10.75
C ILE A 36 -10.58 10.78 9.24
N SER A 37 -9.44 10.92 8.58
CA SER A 37 -9.35 11.04 7.12
C SER A 37 -9.89 9.79 6.41
N ALA A 38 -9.57 8.60 6.89
CA ALA A 38 -10.10 7.34 6.35
C ALA A 38 -11.62 7.26 6.49
N PHE A 39 -12.17 7.70 7.62
CA PHE A 39 -13.61 7.77 7.82
C PHE A 39 -14.28 8.77 6.86
N LEU A 40 -13.66 9.94 6.65
CA LEU A 40 -14.14 10.96 5.72
C LEU A 40 -14.12 10.50 4.27
N VAL A 41 -13.14 9.67 3.87
CA VAL A 41 -13.12 9.04 2.53
C VAL A 41 -14.38 8.20 2.30
N VAL A 42 -14.77 7.39 3.28
CA VAL A 42 -15.93 6.49 3.16
C VAL A 42 -17.26 7.27 3.16
N THR A 43 -17.34 8.33 3.94
CA THR A 43 -18.56 9.14 4.08
C THR A 43 -18.66 10.27 3.05
N ALA A 44 -17.63 10.49 2.24
CA ALA A 44 -17.55 11.55 1.26
C ALA A 44 -18.72 11.51 0.26
N THR A 45 -19.38 12.64 0.05
CA THR A 45 -20.46 12.80 -0.93
C THR A 45 -19.91 13.18 -2.32
N SER A 46 -18.81 13.93 -2.36
CA SER A 46 -18.15 14.33 -3.61
C SER A 46 -16.90 13.50 -3.88
N ARG A 47 -16.67 13.17 -5.14
CA ARG A 47 -15.51 12.36 -5.55
C ARG A 47 -14.19 13.10 -5.34
N LEU A 48 -14.16 14.39 -5.63
CA LEU A 48 -12.99 15.24 -5.41
C LEU A 48 -12.58 15.26 -3.93
N PHE A 49 -13.56 15.44 -3.03
CA PHE A 49 -13.30 15.40 -1.60
C PHE A 49 -12.78 14.04 -1.15
N SER A 50 -13.34 12.94 -1.68
CA SER A 50 -12.84 11.59 -1.37
C SER A 50 -11.38 11.39 -1.79
N ILE A 51 -10.98 11.87 -2.98
CA ILE A 51 -9.59 11.78 -3.44
C ILE A 51 -8.66 12.59 -2.55
N ILE A 52 -9.05 13.81 -2.21
CA ILE A 52 -8.25 14.67 -1.33
C ILE A 52 -8.06 14.02 0.05
N MET A 53 -9.13 13.48 0.62
CA MET A 53 -9.04 12.79 1.92
C MET A 53 -8.20 11.51 1.84
N LEU A 54 -8.28 10.76 0.72
CA LEU A 54 -7.44 9.60 0.48
C LEU A 54 -5.95 9.99 0.43
N SER A 55 -5.64 11.11 -0.22
CA SER A 55 -4.26 11.63 -0.25
C SER A 55 -3.76 12.04 1.14
N VAL A 56 -4.63 12.61 1.97
CA VAL A 56 -4.28 12.91 3.38
C VAL A 56 -3.92 11.63 4.14
N VAL A 57 -4.63 10.52 3.90
CA VAL A 57 -4.29 9.21 4.48
C VAL A 57 -2.90 8.77 4.02
N GLY A 58 -2.60 8.83 2.71
CA GLY A 58 -1.30 8.42 2.17
C GLY A 58 -0.14 9.27 2.68
N TYR A 59 -0.31 10.60 2.77
CA TYR A 59 0.69 11.49 3.36
C TYR A 59 0.88 11.26 4.86
N ALA A 60 -0.18 10.97 5.61
CA ALA A 60 -0.07 10.63 7.03
C ALA A 60 0.74 9.34 7.24
N VAL A 61 0.56 8.33 6.38
CA VAL A 61 1.38 7.11 6.38
C VAL A 61 2.85 7.44 6.08
N SER A 62 3.14 8.31 5.11
CA SER A 62 4.51 8.75 4.82
C SER A 62 5.16 9.40 6.05
N VAL A 63 4.44 10.26 6.77
CA VAL A 63 4.94 10.89 8.02
C VAL A 63 5.17 9.84 9.11
N LEU A 64 4.31 8.82 9.25
CA LEU A 64 4.56 7.71 10.18
C LEU A 64 5.86 6.98 9.86
N PHE A 65 6.19 6.74 8.59
CA PHE A 65 7.47 6.13 8.22
C PHE A 65 8.68 6.97 8.64
N VAL A 66 8.57 8.31 8.59
CA VAL A 66 9.62 9.20 9.12
C VAL A 66 9.83 8.98 10.61
N PHE A 67 8.75 8.90 11.40
CA PHE A 67 8.83 8.67 12.83
C PHE A 67 9.39 7.29 13.19
N PHE A 68 9.10 6.29 12.38
CA PHE A 68 9.67 4.95 12.53
C PHE A 68 11.11 4.83 11.99
N LYS A 69 11.77 5.97 11.69
CA LYS A 69 13.16 6.03 11.19
C LYS A 69 13.37 5.25 9.89
N ALA A 70 12.37 5.24 9.03
CA ALA A 70 12.39 4.62 7.71
C ALA A 70 12.27 5.68 6.59
N PRO A 71 13.30 6.55 6.40
CA PRO A 71 13.21 7.70 5.49
C PRO A 71 13.04 7.28 4.02
N ASP A 72 13.63 6.16 3.61
CA ASP A 72 13.52 5.66 2.23
C ASP A 72 12.09 5.25 1.90
N LEU A 73 11.40 4.57 2.84
CA LEU A 73 9.98 4.23 2.69
C LEU A 73 9.10 5.48 2.71
N ALA A 74 9.43 6.47 3.55
CA ALA A 74 8.70 7.73 3.58
C ALA A 74 8.80 8.48 2.25
N LEU A 75 9.98 8.55 1.66
CA LEU A 75 10.22 9.22 0.38
C LEU A 75 9.45 8.52 -0.76
N THR A 76 9.55 7.20 -0.85
CA THR A 76 8.84 6.43 -1.88
C THR A 76 7.33 6.55 -1.74
N GLN A 77 6.79 6.45 -0.53
CA GLN A 77 5.36 6.66 -0.27
C GLN A 77 4.90 8.06 -0.66
N PHE A 78 5.68 9.09 -0.34
CA PHE A 78 5.38 10.48 -0.68
C PHE A 78 5.32 10.69 -2.19
N VAL A 79 6.29 10.15 -2.94
CA VAL A 79 6.34 10.26 -4.41
C VAL A 79 5.18 9.51 -5.06
N VAL A 80 4.94 8.28 -4.64
CA VAL A 80 3.83 7.46 -5.18
C VAL A 80 2.48 8.12 -4.91
N GLU A 81 2.27 8.62 -3.70
CA GLU A 81 1.02 9.30 -3.33
C GLU A 81 0.80 10.57 -4.18
N SER A 82 1.84 11.38 -4.36
CA SER A 82 1.76 12.61 -5.17
C SER A 82 1.39 12.33 -6.62
N ILE A 83 2.03 11.32 -7.23
CA ILE A 83 1.75 10.91 -8.62
C ILE A 83 0.33 10.32 -8.72
N SER A 84 -0.05 9.42 -7.82
CA SER A 84 -1.36 8.77 -7.82
C SER A 84 -2.48 9.78 -7.65
N THR A 85 -2.34 10.72 -6.72
CA THR A 85 -3.30 11.80 -6.51
C THR A 85 -3.46 12.68 -7.75
N GLY A 86 -2.35 13.08 -8.37
CA GLY A 86 -2.37 13.85 -9.62
C GLY A 86 -3.07 13.11 -10.74
N LEU A 87 -2.79 11.82 -10.92
CA LEU A 87 -3.45 10.98 -11.92
C LEU A 87 -4.95 10.80 -11.63
N PHE A 88 -5.34 10.58 -10.37
CA PHE A 88 -6.75 10.48 -10.02
C PHE A 88 -7.50 11.80 -10.28
N LEU A 89 -6.95 12.93 -9.88
CA LEU A 89 -7.57 14.23 -10.13
C LEU A 89 -7.72 14.49 -11.64
N LEU A 90 -6.70 14.18 -12.44
CA LEU A 90 -6.75 14.33 -13.89
C LEU A 90 -7.81 13.41 -14.52
N CYS A 91 -7.85 12.15 -14.09
CA CYS A 91 -8.82 11.16 -14.56
C CYS A 91 -10.25 11.61 -14.25
N PHE A 92 -10.53 12.02 -13.02
CA PHE A 92 -11.87 12.44 -12.60
C PHE A 92 -12.31 13.78 -13.18
N TYR A 93 -11.37 14.65 -13.53
CA TYR A 93 -11.68 15.90 -14.23
C TYR A 93 -12.29 15.63 -15.61
N HIS A 94 -11.85 14.59 -16.29
CA HIS A 94 -12.35 14.22 -17.64
C HIS A 94 -13.57 13.30 -17.61
N LEU A 95 -13.95 12.74 -16.44
CA LEU A 95 -15.13 11.89 -16.34
C LEU A 95 -16.42 12.73 -16.19
N PRO A 96 -17.49 12.36 -16.89
CA PRO A 96 -18.78 13.00 -16.72
C PRO A 96 -19.29 12.81 -15.28
N ASN A 97 -20.11 13.77 -14.82
CA ASN A 97 -20.75 13.72 -13.51
C ASN A 97 -21.67 12.49 -13.42
N LEU A 98 -21.13 11.38 -12.92
CA LEU A 98 -21.93 10.20 -12.61
C LEU A 98 -22.63 10.46 -11.29
N ASN A 99 -23.94 10.69 -11.33
CA ASN A 99 -24.74 10.81 -10.12
C ASN A 99 -24.59 9.55 -9.26
N ARG A 100 -24.45 9.75 -7.94
CA ARG A 100 -24.37 8.65 -6.98
C ARG A 100 -25.66 7.82 -7.11
N TYR A 101 -25.54 6.59 -7.62
CA TYR A 101 -26.65 5.67 -7.70
C TYR A 101 -27.18 5.42 -6.28
N ASN A 102 -28.49 5.57 -6.08
CA ASN A 102 -29.14 5.27 -4.80
C ASN A 102 -29.13 3.74 -4.59
N GLU A 103 -28.05 3.23 -4.00
CA GLU A 103 -27.94 1.81 -3.66
C GLU A 103 -28.93 1.42 -2.54
N LYS A 104 -29.50 0.22 -2.66
CA LYS A 104 -30.37 -0.34 -1.63
C LYS A 104 -29.64 -0.45 -0.29
N THR A 105 -30.30 -0.11 0.81
CA THR A 105 -29.74 -0.17 2.16
C THR A 105 -29.20 -1.54 2.53
N SER A 106 -29.83 -2.63 2.06
CA SER A 106 -29.40 -4.01 2.27
C SER A 106 -28.00 -4.28 1.67
N PHE A 107 -27.73 -3.74 0.47
CA PHE A 107 -26.41 -3.89 -0.17
C PHE A 107 -25.32 -3.15 0.62
N LYS A 108 -25.64 -1.98 1.16
CA LYS A 108 -24.70 -1.21 2.01
C LYS A 108 -24.35 -1.96 3.29
N LEU A 109 -25.31 -2.61 3.93
CA LEU A 109 -25.07 -3.38 5.15
C LEU A 109 -24.17 -4.60 4.88
N THR A 110 -24.43 -5.35 3.80
CA THR A 110 -23.61 -6.49 3.39
C THR A 110 -22.17 -6.08 3.13
N ASN A 111 -21.97 -4.97 2.39
CA ASN A 111 -20.64 -4.45 2.11
C ASN A 111 -19.92 -3.99 3.40
N ALA A 112 -20.66 -3.40 4.35
CA ALA A 112 -20.10 -3.00 5.65
C ALA A 112 -19.62 -4.23 6.45
N ILE A 113 -20.41 -5.31 6.49
CA ILE A 113 -20.06 -6.55 7.19
C ILE A 113 -18.81 -7.19 6.57
N ILE A 114 -18.74 -7.26 5.23
CA ILE A 114 -17.58 -7.80 4.53
C ILE A 114 -16.34 -6.96 4.81
N SER A 115 -16.45 -5.63 4.73
CA SER A 115 -15.32 -4.71 4.96
C SER A 115 -14.79 -4.80 6.40
N ILE A 116 -15.68 -4.86 7.39
CA ILE A 116 -15.29 -5.04 8.79
C ILE A 116 -14.65 -6.43 8.98
N GLY A 117 -15.21 -7.48 8.40
CA GLY A 117 -14.66 -8.83 8.49
C GLY A 117 -13.25 -8.94 7.92
N VAL A 118 -13.02 -8.37 6.74
CA VAL A 118 -11.68 -8.32 6.11
C VAL A 118 -10.72 -7.47 6.94
N GLY A 119 -11.15 -6.30 7.40
CA GLY A 119 -10.33 -5.42 8.25
C GLY A 119 -9.90 -6.11 9.54
N LEU A 120 -10.81 -6.79 10.22
CA LEU A 120 -10.50 -7.57 11.42
C LEU A 120 -9.55 -8.72 11.12
N ALA A 121 -9.75 -9.46 10.03
CA ALA A 121 -8.89 -10.56 9.63
C ALA A 121 -7.44 -10.10 9.39
N VAL A 122 -7.26 -9.00 8.64
CA VAL A 122 -5.93 -8.42 8.38
C VAL A 122 -5.28 -7.91 9.67
N THR A 123 -6.04 -7.25 10.54
CA THR A 123 -5.55 -6.78 11.84
C THR A 123 -5.09 -7.95 12.73
N MET A 124 -5.90 -8.99 12.81
CA MET A 124 -5.54 -10.20 13.56
C MET A 124 -4.29 -10.87 13.02
N LEU A 125 -4.16 -11.01 11.71
CA LEU A 125 -2.94 -11.55 11.08
C LEU A 125 -1.71 -10.70 11.41
N GLY A 126 -1.83 -9.38 11.36
CA GLY A 126 -0.75 -8.46 11.75
C GLY A 126 -0.34 -8.62 13.21
N LEU A 127 -1.30 -8.70 14.13
CA LEU A 127 -1.04 -8.90 15.56
C LEU A 127 -0.41 -10.27 15.85
N ILE A 128 -0.86 -11.33 15.19
CA ILE A 128 -0.29 -12.68 15.31
C ILE A 128 1.16 -12.69 14.79
N ALA A 129 1.42 -12.07 13.64
CA ALA A 129 2.75 -11.97 13.06
C ALA A 129 3.71 -11.19 13.97
N TYR A 130 3.22 -10.13 14.61
CA TYR A 130 4.00 -9.34 15.57
C TYR A 130 4.28 -10.12 16.87
N GLY A 131 3.29 -10.84 17.40
CA GLY A 131 3.39 -11.58 18.67
C GLY A 131 4.29 -12.83 18.59
N ASN A 132 4.43 -13.43 17.42
CA ASN A 132 5.11 -14.71 17.22
C ASN A 132 6.56 -14.58 16.73
N ARG A 133 7.29 -13.57 17.15
CA ARG A 133 8.72 -13.42 16.85
C ARG A 133 9.59 -14.36 17.68
N HIS A 134 9.55 -15.65 17.38
CA HIS A 134 10.36 -16.68 18.07
C HIS A 134 11.74 -16.91 17.45
N PHE A 135 11.98 -16.43 16.24
CA PHE A 135 13.25 -16.56 15.56
C PHE A 135 13.96 -15.21 15.52
N SER A 136 15.31 -15.23 15.62
CA SER A 136 16.12 -14.04 15.34
C SER A 136 15.80 -13.53 13.94
N SER A 137 15.61 -12.23 13.83
CA SER A 137 15.28 -11.61 12.54
C SER A 137 16.44 -11.81 11.57
N ILE A 138 16.15 -12.23 10.34
CA ILE A 138 17.14 -12.21 9.24
C ILE A 138 17.76 -10.82 9.06
N GLY A 139 17.05 -9.78 9.49
CA GLY A 139 17.55 -8.41 9.53
C GLY A 139 18.83 -8.23 10.36
N GLU A 140 19.08 -9.05 11.39
CA GLU A 140 20.32 -9.00 12.15
C GLU A 140 21.52 -9.43 11.31
N TYR A 141 21.36 -10.45 10.48
CA TYR A 141 22.38 -10.87 9.53
C TYR A 141 22.74 -9.75 8.55
N TYR A 142 21.74 -9.15 7.94
CA TYR A 142 21.95 -8.02 7.01
C TYR A 142 22.61 -6.84 7.71
N LYS A 143 22.15 -6.47 8.91
CA LYS A 143 22.70 -5.38 9.69
C LYS A 143 24.19 -5.58 9.98
N ALA A 144 24.61 -6.81 10.26
CA ALA A 144 26.01 -7.13 10.54
C ALA A 144 26.89 -7.10 9.28
N HIS A 145 26.36 -7.47 8.11
CA HIS A 145 27.16 -7.72 6.91
C HIS A 145 27.02 -6.66 5.81
N VAL A 146 26.11 -5.69 5.94
CA VAL A 146 25.88 -4.65 4.91
C VAL A 146 27.15 -3.87 4.59
N TYR A 147 27.92 -3.50 5.61
CA TYR A 147 29.13 -2.71 5.41
C TYR A 147 30.29 -3.56 4.89
N ASP A 148 30.47 -4.75 5.46
CA ASP A 148 31.63 -5.60 5.17
C ASP A 148 31.54 -6.27 3.80
N LEU A 149 30.34 -6.71 3.39
CA LEU A 149 30.16 -7.42 2.12
C LEU A 149 29.83 -6.48 0.96
N ALA A 150 28.99 -5.47 1.18
CA ALA A 150 28.48 -4.62 0.10
C ALA A 150 28.98 -3.16 0.15
N HIS A 151 29.81 -2.79 1.16
CA HIS A 151 30.45 -1.47 1.32
C HIS A 151 29.49 -0.27 1.28
N GLY A 152 28.17 -0.49 1.47
CA GLY A 152 27.15 0.54 1.42
C GLY A 152 26.80 1.12 2.79
N LYS A 153 26.60 2.43 2.87
CA LYS A 153 26.20 3.11 4.10
C LYS A 153 24.69 3.06 4.37
N ASN A 154 23.88 2.95 3.31
CA ASN A 154 22.42 2.85 3.41
C ASN A 154 22.00 1.39 3.38
N MET A 155 21.68 0.83 4.55
CA MET A 155 21.33 -0.57 4.71
C MET A 155 20.12 -0.98 3.88
N VAL A 156 19.08 -0.13 3.77
CA VAL A 156 17.85 -0.44 3.04
C VAL A 156 18.14 -0.58 1.55
N ASN A 157 18.85 0.40 0.97
CA ASN A 157 19.23 0.35 -0.44
C ASN A 157 20.12 -0.85 -0.76
N VAL A 158 21.10 -1.13 0.09
CA VAL A 158 22.01 -2.27 -0.12
C VAL A 158 21.25 -3.60 -0.10
N ILE A 159 20.32 -3.77 0.81
CA ILE A 159 19.49 -4.99 0.85
C ILE A 159 18.67 -5.13 -0.44
N LEU A 160 18.05 -4.06 -0.90
CA LEU A 160 17.19 -4.08 -2.08
C LEU A 160 17.95 -4.25 -3.39
N VAL A 161 19.16 -3.70 -3.49
CA VAL A 161 19.89 -3.66 -4.77
C VAL A 161 20.92 -4.79 -4.88
N ASP A 162 21.52 -5.21 -3.77
CA ASP A 162 22.59 -6.20 -3.75
C ASP A 162 22.11 -7.56 -3.19
N PHE A 163 21.80 -7.63 -1.90
CA PHE A 163 21.40 -8.90 -1.26
C PHE A 163 20.11 -9.49 -1.86
N ARG A 164 19.16 -8.66 -2.25
CA ARG A 164 17.89 -9.05 -2.84
C ARG A 164 17.66 -8.42 -4.23
N GLY A 165 18.73 -8.17 -4.96
CA GLY A 165 18.70 -7.51 -6.25
C GLY A 165 17.79 -8.19 -7.29
N MET A 166 17.62 -9.50 -7.21
CA MET A 166 16.70 -10.23 -8.10
C MET A 166 15.24 -9.86 -7.89
N ASP A 167 14.81 -9.60 -6.66
CA ASP A 167 13.44 -9.15 -6.36
C ASP A 167 13.17 -7.80 -7.04
N THR A 168 14.10 -6.87 -6.91
CA THR A 168 14.01 -5.53 -7.54
C THR A 168 14.07 -5.60 -9.07
N LEU A 169 14.85 -6.53 -9.63
CA LEU A 169 14.89 -6.76 -11.07
C LEU A 169 13.53 -7.26 -11.60
N PHE A 170 12.89 -8.20 -10.92
CA PHE A 170 11.57 -8.69 -11.30
C PHE A 170 10.49 -7.59 -11.16
N GLU A 171 10.52 -6.79 -10.10
CA GLU A 171 9.61 -5.64 -9.94
C GLU A 171 9.76 -4.64 -11.09
N SER A 172 10.99 -4.30 -11.46
CA SER A 172 11.28 -3.41 -12.60
C SER A 172 10.79 -3.99 -13.92
N SER A 173 10.91 -5.31 -14.10
CA SER A 173 10.41 -6.01 -15.28
C SER A 173 8.87 -5.95 -15.38
N VAL A 174 8.16 -6.13 -14.27
CA VAL A 174 6.69 -6.01 -14.20
C VAL A 174 6.25 -4.58 -14.56
N LEU A 175 6.92 -3.56 -14.05
CA LEU A 175 6.66 -2.16 -14.43
C LEU A 175 6.90 -1.92 -15.92
N GLY A 176 7.96 -2.48 -16.49
CA GLY A 176 8.24 -2.44 -17.92
C GLY A 176 7.12 -3.06 -18.77
N ILE A 177 6.61 -4.21 -18.37
CA ILE A 177 5.48 -4.88 -19.03
C ILE A 177 4.21 -4.03 -18.94
N ALA A 178 3.91 -3.46 -17.77
CA ALA A 178 2.79 -2.56 -17.59
C ALA A 178 2.89 -1.32 -18.49
N GLY A 179 4.08 -0.72 -18.57
CA GLY A 179 4.34 0.41 -19.49
C GLY A 179 4.13 0.06 -20.96
N LEU A 180 4.59 -1.11 -21.40
CA LEU A 180 4.35 -1.61 -22.75
C LEU A 180 2.86 -1.87 -23.02
N ALA A 181 2.12 -2.40 -22.05
CA ALA A 181 0.68 -2.59 -22.17
C ALA A 181 -0.06 -1.26 -22.36
N VAL A 182 0.26 -0.26 -21.56
CA VAL A 182 -0.32 1.10 -21.70
C VAL A 182 0.04 1.71 -23.05
N TYR A 183 1.29 1.60 -23.47
CA TYR A 183 1.75 2.10 -24.77
C TYR A 183 0.99 1.47 -25.94
N THR A 184 0.81 0.16 -25.92
CA THR A 184 0.08 -0.57 -26.96
C THR A 184 -1.40 -0.16 -27.02
N MET A 185 -2.05 0.03 -25.86
CA MET A 185 -3.44 0.51 -25.78
C MET A 185 -3.60 1.91 -26.40
N ILE A 186 -2.70 2.84 -26.09
CA ILE A 186 -2.71 4.20 -26.64
C ILE A 186 -2.50 4.17 -28.16
N LYS A 187 -1.52 3.39 -28.63
CA LYS A 187 -1.20 3.26 -30.06
C LYS A 187 -2.36 2.66 -30.87
N LEU A 188 -3.02 1.64 -30.35
CA LEU A 188 -4.19 1.02 -30.99
C LEU A 188 -5.35 2.02 -31.09
N ARG A 189 -5.63 2.78 -30.03
CA ARG A 189 -6.67 3.81 -30.04
C ARG A 189 -6.38 4.90 -31.07
N SER A 190 -5.14 5.37 -31.17
CA SER A 190 -4.72 6.38 -32.16
C SER A 190 -4.90 5.88 -33.59
N LYS A 191 -4.56 4.61 -33.87
CA LYS A 191 -4.73 4.01 -35.20
C LYS A 191 -6.22 3.89 -35.56
N ARG A 192 -7.06 3.46 -34.65
CA ARG A 192 -8.52 3.33 -34.86
C ARG A 192 -9.18 4.69 -35.18
N ASN A 193 -8.80 5.76 -34.49
CA ASN A 193 -9.33 7.09 -34.75
C ASN A 193 -8.96 7.58 -36.17
N LYS A 194 -7.72 7.36 -36.62
CA LYS A 194 -7.29 7.70 -37.98
C LYS A 194 -8.08 6.95 -39.07
N THR A 195 -8.40 5.69 -38.83
CA THR A 195 -9.17 4.88 -39.78
C THR A 195 -10.62 5.39 -39.90
N SER A 196 -11.25 5.73 -38.77
CA SER A 196 -12.62 6.29 -38.78
C SER A 196 -12.69 7.69 -39.36
N GLU A 197 -11.66 8.51 -39.30
CA GLU A 197 -11.59 9.81 -39.96
C GLU A 197 -11.44 9.69 -41.49
N VAL A 198 -10.75 8.67 -41.98
CA VAL A 198 -10.62 8.39 -43.41
C VAL A 198 -11.95 7.88 -43.98
N GLU A 199 -12.64 6.95 -43.29
CA GLU A 199 -13.95 6.43 -43.70
C GLU A 199 -15.07 7.48 -43.67
N SER A 200 -14.95 8.56 -42.88
CA SER A 200 -15.93 9.64 -42.82
C SER A 200 -15.74 10.72 -43.91
N ASN A 201 -14.61 10.71 -44.60
CA ASN A 201 -14.26 11.67 -45.65
C ASN A 201 -14.34 11.08 -47.06
N GLU A 202 -14.71 9.81 -47.21
CA GLU A 202 -15.13 9.16 -48.45
C GLU A 202 -16.67 9.10 -48.53
#